data_794a7dcdd675d77626fe3ad81fb5f680
#
_entry.id   794a7dcdd675d77626fe3ad81fb5f680
#
_cell.length_a   1.000
_cell.length_b   1.000
_cell.length_c   1.000
_cell.angle_alpha   90.00
_cell.angle_beta   90.00
_cell.angle_gamma   90.00
#
_symmetry.space_group_name_H-M   'P 1'
#
loop_
_entity.id
_entity.type
_entity.pdbx_description
1 polymer ?
#
loop_
_entity_poly.entity_id
_entity_poly.type
_entity_poly.pdbx_seq_one_letter_code
_entity_poly.pdbx_strand_id
1 'polypeptide(L)'
;MSCLLKVTRRGHLSGISRSIRRYNASPLVYSEEIQSAKKDNKPIVALESTIITHGMPYPKNLETALEVENIIREQGAIPATVAILKGQITVGLTKSQLEYLAQAKDVIKASRRDLATVLADKRDGATTVAGTIITAELADIPVFVTGGIGGVHRDGENTMDVSADLTELGRSKTLVVCSGVKSILDIGRTLEYLETQGVTVCAFGETKQFPAFYTRRSAYEAPYNVFNAEHAARVLNAARVLQLSSGIVVAVPVPKKYAMNEDIIEKAISNALLEAEERNVRGKEITPFLLAAVAKATGGASLDTNIALIKNNAKVGADIAIQYRKLRKVYKLGDSSNSSVSGVQSRHFHTSSRLLSSEESKLSDDGDVLVIGGANVDRTYRITEDKVQLATDMQVLQCCIPSHESSARLPLFY
;
A
#
# COMPACT_ATOMS: atom_id res chain seq x y z
N MET A 1 49.54 -44.37 -7.76
CA MET A 1 50.09 -43.22 -8.51
C MET A 1 49.33 -41.96 -8.08
N SER A 2 49.98 -41.21 -7.22
CA SER A 2 49.45 -39.97 -6.61
C SER A 2 49.69 -38.78 -7.55
N CYS A 3 48.64 -38.07 -7.88
CA CYS A 3 48.76 -36.83 -8.65
C CYS A 3 48.40 -35.66 -7.74
N LEU A 4 49.41 -35.02 -7.15
CA LEU A 4 49.34 -33.77 -6.43
C LEU A 4 49.16 -32.62 -7.41
N LEU A 5 48.02 -31.93 -7.39
CA LEU A 5 47.86 -30.65 -8.05
C LEU A 5 48.23 -29.54 -7.07
N LYS A 6 49.39 -28.89 -7.34
CA LYS A 6 49.78 -27.62 -6.73
C LYS A 6 48.90 -26.50 -7.29
N VAL A 7 48.10 -25.83 -6.46
CA VAL A 7 47.44 -24.60 -6.82
C VAL A 7 48.39 -23.45 -6.44
N THR A 8 48.97 -22.78 -7.44
CA THR A 8 49.74 -21.56 -7.28
C THR A 8 48.79 -20.37 -7.12
N ARG A 9 48.87 -19.70 -5.98
CA ARG A 9 48.27 -18.37 -5.74
C ARG A 9 49.01 -17.34 -6.60
N ARG A 10 48.34 -16.68 -7.50
CA ARG A 10 48.45 -15.26 -7.88
C ARG A 10 47.72 -15.05 -9.22
N GLY A 11 46.51 -14.54 -9.13
CA GLY A 11 45.78 -14.01 -10.29
C GLY A 11 44.86 -12.92 -9.80
N HIS A 12 45.12 -11.70 -10.24
CA HIS A 12 44.44 -10.45 -9.93
C HIS A 12 42.89 -10.57 -10.08
N LEU A 13 42.19 -10.44 -8.98
CA LEU A 13 40.75 -10.18 -8.93
C LEU A 13 40.46 -8.67 -8.95
N SER A 14 40.88 -7.97 -10.02
CA SER A 14 40.59 -6.55 -10.19
C SER A 14 39.42 -6.25 -11.16
N GLY A 15 38.75 -7.29 -11.68
CA GLY A 15 37.73 -7.15 -12.74
C GLY A 15 36.26 -7.25 -12.32
N ILE A 16 35.92 -7.74 -11.12
CA ILE A 16 34.53 -8.06 -10.76
C ILE A 16 33.84 -6.96 -9.93
N SER A 17 34.58 -5.98 -9.42
CA SER A 17 34.03 -4.95 -8.54
C SER A 17 33.23 -3.81 -9.23
N ARG A 18 33.15 -3.76 -10.56
CA ARG A 18 32.49 -2.66 -11.29
C ARG A 18 31.06 -2.92 -11.75
N SER A 19 30.56 -4.14 -11.64
CA SER A 19 29.23 -4.49 -12.17
C SER A 19 28.08 -4.42 -11.14
N ILE A 20 28.36 -4.37 -9.83
CA ILE A 20 27.31 -4.43 -8.80
C ILE A 20 26.81 -3.02 -8.39
N ARG A 21 27.39 -1.93 -8.88
CA ARG A 21 27.05 -0.55 -8.45
C ARG A 21 25.83 0.08 -9.11
N ARG A 22 25.07 -0.61 -9.95
CA ARG A 22 23.97 0.03 -10.71
C ARG A 22 22.54 -0.30 -10.25
N TYR A 23 22.34 -1.04 -9.17
CA TYR A 23 20.98 -1.38 -8.67
C TYR A 23 20.52 -0.57 -7.45
N ASN A 24 21.26 0.45 -7.02
CA ASN A 24 20.91 1.30 -5.87
C ASN A 24 20.31 2.68 -6.26
N ALA A 25 19.86 2.87 -7.49
CA ALA A 25 19.04 4.04 -7.80
C ALA A 25 17.63 3.80 -7.29
N SER A 26 17.11 4.71 -6.46
CA SER A 26 15.70 4.69 -6.05
C SER A 26 14.83 4.56 -7.30
N PRO A 27 13.84 3.65 -7.32
CA PRO A 27 12.91 3.53 -8.44
C PRO A 27 12.00 4.76 -8.57
N LEU A 28 12.07 5.69 -7.60
CA LEU A 28 11.22 6.87 -7.51
C LEU A 28 11.96 8.12 -7.97
N VAL A 29 11.29 8.88 -8.82
CA VAL A 29 11.66 10.24 -9.20
C VAL A 29 10.75 11.21 -8.48
N TYR A 30 11.32 12.15 -7.75
CA TYR A 30 10.55 13.16 -7.01
C TYR A 30 10.60 14.50 -7.71
N SER A 31 9.48 15.23 -7.76
CA SER A 31 9.50 16.64 -8.15
C SER A 31 10.29 17.48 -7.14
N GLU A 32 10.73 18.66 -7.55
CA GLU A 32 11.45 19.61 -6.67
C GLU A 32 10.59 19.99 -5.45
N GLU A 33 9.28 20.16 -5.64
CA GLU A 33 8.32 20.46 -4.57
C GLU A 33 8.32 19.35 -3.52
N ILE A 34 8.28 18.08 -3.94
CA ILE A 34 8.29 16.93 -3.03
C ILE A 34 9.66 16.76 -2.36
N GLN A 35 10.76 16.96 -3.08
CA GLN A 35 12.10 16.92 -2.49
C GLN A 35 12.25 17.96 -1.37
N SER A 36 11.85 19.21 -1.64
CA SER A 36 11.85 20.28 -0.63
C SER A 36 10.92 19.94 0.54
N ALA A 37 9.70 19.47 0.26
CA ALA A 37 8.74 19.09 1.30
C ALA A 37 9.27 17.99 2.23
N LYS A 38 9.96 16.98 1.67
CA LYS A 38 10.58 15.90 2.46
C LYS A 38 11.73 16.45 3.32
N LYS A 39 12.59 17.30 2.75
CA LYS A 39 13.69 17.95 3.49
C LYS A 39 13.16 18.81 4.65
N ASP A 40 12.13 19.60 4.40
CA ASP A 40 11.54 20.52 5.37
C ASP A 40 10.56 19.79 6.31
N ASN A 41 10.39 18.49 6.13
CA ASN A 41 9.43 17.72 6.89
C ASN A 41 8.00 18.28 6.82
N LYS A 42 7.54 18.74 5.67
CA LYS A 42 6.17 19.20 5.44
C LYS A 42 5.21 18.00 5.31
N PRO A 43 3.90 18.17 5.63
CA PRO A 43 2.89 17.15 5.38
C PRO A 43 2.72 16.95 3.88
N ILE A 44 2.77 15.70 3.42
CA ILE A 44 2.60 15.32 2.01
C ILE A 44 1.39 14.38 1.92
N VAL A 45 0.59 14.56 0.86
CA VAL A 45 -0.59 13.74 0.55
C VAL A 45 -0.42 13.13 -0.83
N ALA A 46 -0.42 11.81 -0.92
CA ALA A 46 -0.40 11.11 -2.21
C ALA A 46 -1.76 11.21 -2.91
N LEU A 47 -1.73 11.23 -4.25
CA LEU A 47 -2.90 11.23 -5.12
C LEU A 47 -2.69 10.21 -6.24
N GLU A 48 -3.73 9.46 -6.61
CA GLU A 48 -3.69 8.56 -7.76
C GLU A 48 -3.80 9.33 -9.09
N SER A 49 -3.43 8.67 -10.19
CA SER A 49 -3.57 9.24 -11.54
C SER A 49 -4.57 8.52 -12.44
N THR A 50 -5.08 7.36 -12.04
CA THR A 50 -6.13 6.67 -12.82
C THR A 50 -7.39 7.51 -12.98
N ILE A 51 -7.73 8.33 -11.99
CA ILE A 51 -8.87 9.25 -12.09
C ILE A 51 -8.67 10.28 -13.22
N ILE A 52 -7.42 10.64 -13.53
CA ILE A 52 -7.07 11.59 -14.58
C ILE A 52 -7.21 10.95 -15.96
N THR A 53 -6.72 9.72 -16.13
CA THR A 53 -6.63 9.09 -17.45
C THR A 53 -7.82 8.22 -17.83
N HIS A 54 -8.49 7.62 -16.83
CA HIS A 54 -9.55 6.63 -17.01
C HIS A 54 -10.83 6.95 -16.25
N GLY A 55 -10.87 8.05 -15.49
CA GLY A 55 -11.99 8.36 -14.61
C GLY A 55 -12.89 9.47 -15.13
N MET A 56 -12.38 10.39 -15.94
CA MET A 56 -13.10 11.57 -16.42
C MET A 56 -12.64 11.97 -17.82
N PRO A 57 -13.52 12.58 -18.66
CA PRO A 57 -13.14 13.10 -19.96
C PRO A 57 -12.32 14.40 -19.84
N TYR A 58 -11.43 14.62 -20.83
CA TYR A 58 -10.76 15.90 -21.00
C TYR A 58 -11.77 16.99 -21.46
N PRO A 59 -11.69 18.23 -20.98
CA PRO A 59 -10.69 18.82 -20.07
C PRO A 59 -11.00 18.64 -18.57
N LYS A 60 -12.13 18.02 -18.22
CA LYS A 60 -12.64 17.94 -16.86
C LYS A 60 -11.70 17.17 -15.91
N ASN A 61 -11.01 16.16 -16.44
CA ASN A 61 -9.98 15.41 -15.73
C ASN A 61 -8.82 16.29 -15.25
N LEU A 62 -8.28 17.14 -16.13
CA LEU A 62 -7.19 18.06 -15.80
C LEU A 62 -7.64 19.14 -14.81
N GLU A 63 -8.79 19.78 -15.08
CA GLU A 63 -9.37 20.78 -14.18
C GLU A 63 -9.51 20.21 -12.75
N THR A 64 -10.10 19.03 -12.64
CA THR A 64 -10.30 18.38 -11.34
C THR A 64 -8.98 18.04 -10.65
N ALA A 65 -7.99 17.52 -11.39
CA ALA A 65 -6.68 17.22 -10.83
C ALA A 65 -5.99 18.46 -10.25
N LEU A 66 -5.97 19.55 -11.01
CA LEU A 66 -5.40 20.83 -10.59
C LEU A 66 -6.13 21.42 -9.36
N GLU A 67 -7.47 21.37 -9.36
CA GLU A 67 -8.27 21.84 -8.23
C GLU A 67 -8.03 21.03 -6.95
N VAL A 68 -7.93 19.69 -7.06
CA VAL A 68 -7.63 18.79 -5.93
C VAL A 68 -6.25 19.09 -5.36
N GLU A 69 -5.23 19.28 -6.19
CA GLU A 69 -3.91 19.68 -5.73
C GLU A 69 -3.92 21.06 -5.05
N ASN A 70 -4.64 22.03 -5.63
CA ASN A 70 -4.76 23.36 -5.04
C ASN A 70 -5.43 23.33 -3.67
N ILE A 71 -6.50 22.55 -3.51
CA ILE A 71 -7.17 22.36 -2.22
C ILE A 71 -6.19 21.84 -1.16
N ILE A 72 -5.35 20.87 -1.51
CA ILE A 72 -4.34 20.34 -0.58
C ILE A 72 -3.32 21.41 -0.20
N ARG A 73 -2.86 22.23 -1.18
CA ARG A 73 -1.94 23.35 -0.92
C ARG A 73 -2.56 24.45 -0.04
N GLU A 74 -3.82 24.82 -0.31
CA GLU A 74 -4.56 25.81 0.49
C GLU A 74 -4.74 25.37 1.95
N GLN A 75 -4.88 24.05 2.22
CA GLN A 75 -4.89 23.52 3.58
C GLN A 75 -3.50 23.55 4.25
N GLY A 76 -2.41 23.73 3.50
CA GLY A 76 -1.04 23.75 4.03
C GLY A 76 -0.29 22.41 3.95
N ALA A 77 -0.79 21.45 3.18
CA ALA A 77 -0.09 20.22 2.83
C ALA A 77 0.43 20.27 1.38
N ILE A 78 1.29 19.33 1.01
CA ILE A 78 1.88 19.25 -0.32
C ILE A 78 1.27 18.07 -1.07
N PRO A 79 0.64 18.28 -2.24
CA PRO A 79 0.12 17.20 -3.06
C PRO A 79 1.24 16.43 -3.77
N ALA A 80 1.09 15.13 -3.85
CA ALA A 80 2.02 14.23 -4.54
C ALA A 80 1.24 13.31 -5.48
N THR A 81 0.82 13.84 -6.63
CA THR A 81 0.21 13.00 -7.67
C THR A 81 1.24 12.02 -8.20
N VAL A 82 0.88 10.73 -8.24
CA VAL A 82 1.76 9.62 -8.61
C VAL A 82 1.38 9.10 -9.99
N ALA A 83 2.37 8.96 -10.86
CA ALA A 83 2.23 8.29 -12.16
C ALA A 83 3.54 7.62 -12.56
N ILE A 84 3.50 6.80 -13.59
CA ILE A 84 4.70 6.27 -14.26
C ILE A 84 4.84 7.01 -15.57
N LEU A 85 5.93 7.72 -15.75
CA LEU A 85 6.24 8.45 -16.97
C LEU A 85 7.49 7.87 -17.62
N LYS A 86 7.38 7.37 -18.84
CA LYS A 86 8.48 6.74 -19.59
C LYS A 86 9.23 5.67 -18.78
N GLY A 87 8.47 4.85 -18.05
CA GLY A 87 9.01 3.78 -17.19
C GLY A 87 9.65 4.24 -15.89
N GLN A 88 9.39 5.46 -15.42
CA GLN A 88 9.87 5.98 -14.15
C GLN A 88 8.69 6.33 -13.24
N ILE A 89 8.66 5.78 -12.04
CA ILE A 89 7.65 6.14 -11.04
C ILE A 89 7.94 7.56 -10.57
N THR A 90 7.06 8.49 -10.90
CA THR A 90 7.16 9.91 -10.56
C THR A 90 6.22 10.24 -9.40
N VAL A 91 6.75 10.87 -8.36
CA VAL A 91 6.03 11.29 -7.15
C VAL A 91 5.99 12.82 -7.11
N GLY A 92 4.80 13.37 -7.25
CA GLY A 92 4.58 14.80 -7.48
C GLY A 92 4.78 15.14 -8.96
N LEU A 93 3.68 15.32 -9.69
CA LEU A 93 3.73 15.72 -11.09
C LEU A 93 3.82 17.25 -11.21
N THR A 94 4.60 17.73 -12.17
CA THR A 94 4.55 19.12 -12.58
C THR A 94 3.26 19.40 -13.35
N LYS A 95 2.86 20.68 -13.48
CA LYS A 95 1.69 21.05 -14.25
C LYS A 95 1.76 20.53 -15.69
N SER A 96 2.91 20.63 -16.34
CA SER A 96 3.10 20.13 -17.71
C SER A 96 2.99 18.60 -17.81
N GLN A 97 3.42 17.87 -16.77
CA GLN A 97 3.25 16.41 -16.70
C GLN A 97 1.77 16.02 -16.47
N LEU A 98 1.03 16.78 -15.67
CA LEU A 98 -0.42 16.60 -15.51
C LEU A 98 -1.17 16.88 -16.82
N GLU A 99 -0.84 17.96 -17.51
CA GLU A 99 -1.42 18.30 -18.82
C GLU A 99 -1.13 17.22 -19.88
N TYR A 100 0.10 16.72 -19.91
CA TYR A 100 0.49 15.61 -20.76
C TYR A 100 -0.34 14.36 -20.45
N LEU A 101 -0.37 13.94 -19.18
CA LEU A 101 -1.05 12.72 -18.75
C LEU A 101 -2.56 12.78 -19.01
N ALA A 102 -3.19 13.94 -18.82
CA ALA A 102 -4.62 14.14 -19.01
C ALA A 102 -5.08 13.97 -20.48
N GLN A 103 -4.16 14.13 -21.44
CA GLN A 103 -4.42 14.05 -22.87
C GLN A 103 -3.84 12.79 -23.54
N ALA A 104 -2.93 12.09 -22.84
CA ALA A 104 -2.27 10.89 -23.37
C ALA A 104 -3.27 9.73 -23.57
N LYS A 105 -3.19 9.08 -24.75
CA LYS A 105 -4.17 8.04 -25.14
C LYS A 105 -3.75 6.62 -24.71
N ASP A 106 -2.46 6.33 -24.70
CA ASP A 106 -1.94 4.97 -24.51
C ASP A 106 -1.33 4.77 -23.11
N VAL A 107 -1.98 5.36 -22.08
CA VAL A 107 -1.56 5.23 -20.69
C VAL A 107 -2.10 3.95 -20.09
N ILE A 108 -1.22 3.12 -19.56
CA ILE A 108 -1.60 1.85 -18.92
C ILE A 108 -2.24 2.16 -17.56
N LYS A 109 -3.43 1.61 -17.30
CA LYS A 109 -3.99 1.55 -15.95
C LYS A 109 -3.14 0.58 -15.12
N ALA A 110 -2.25 1.14 -14.29
CA ALA A 110 -1.20 0.39 -13.62
C ALA A 110 -1.57 0.04 -12.16
N SER A 111 -1.85 -1.22 -11.93
CA SER A 111 -1.99 -1.85 -10.62
C SER A 111 -0.71 -2.63 -10.28
N ARG A 112 -0.61 -3.28 -9.12
CA ARG A 112 0.58 -4.04 -8.69
C ARG A 112 1.17 -4.91 -9.79
N ARG A 113 0.35 -5.72 -10.46
CA ARG A 113 0.81 -6.66 -11.50
C ARG A 113 1.41 -5.98 -12.73
N ASP A 114 1.03 -4.71 -12.98
CA ASP A 114 1.44 -3.99 -14.20
C ASP A 114 2.76 -3.22 -13.99
N LEU A 115 3.11 -2.87 -12.73
CA LEU A 115 4.23 -1.98 -12.43
C LEU A 115 5.54 -2.43 -13.07
N ALA A 116 5.93 -3.69 -12.85
CA ALA A 116 7.21 -4.21 -13.35
C ALA A 116 7.30 -4.14 -14.88
N THR A 117 6.22 -4.51 -15.59
CA THR A 117 6.16 -4.48 -17.05
C THR A 117 6.18 -3.06 -17.58
N VAL A 118 5.37 -2.15 -16.99
CA VAL A 118 5.32 -0.73 -17.40
C VAL A 118 6.69 -0.06 -17.26
N LEU A 119 7.42 -0.36 -16.17
CA LEU A 119 8.77 0.16 -15.96
C LEU A 119 9.77 -0.44 -16.95
N ALA A 120 9.74 -1.76 -17.16
CA ALA A 120 10.66 -2.46 -18.06
C ALA A 120 10.49 -2.01 -19.51
N ASP A 121 9.25 -1.83 -19.96
CA ASP A 121 8.90 -1.40 -21.30
C ASP A 121 9.02 0.12 -21.50
N LYS A 122 9.39 0.86 -20.44
CA LYS A 122 9.50 2.33 -20.44
C LYS A 122 8.22 3.03 -20.93
N ARG A 123 7.05 2.47 -20.57
CA ARG A 123 5.75 3.00 -20.93
C ARG A 123 5.22 3.98 -19.88
N ASP A 124 4.15 4.68 -20.28
CA ASP A 124 3.39 5.54 -19.36
C ASP A 124 2.33 4.71 -18.63
N GLY A 125 2.16 4.99 -17.35
CA GLY A 125 1.19 4.33 -16.50
C GLY A 125 0.53 5.29 -15.53
N ALA A 126 -0.80 5.19 -15.43
CA ALA A 126 -1.57 5.85 -14.40
C ALA A 126 -1.81 4.87 -13.24
N THR A 127 -1.37 5.26 -12.05
CA THR A 127 -1.47 4.38 -10.88
C THR A 127 -2.91 4.30 -10.37
N THR A 128 -3.38 3.07 -10.14
CA THR A 128 -4.62 2.80 -9.42
C THR A 128 -4.42 3.07 -7.92
N VAL A 129 -5.46 2.90 -7.12
CA VAL A 129 -5.33 2.93 -5.65
C VAL A 129 -4.21 1.99 -5.19
N ALA A 130 -4.18 0.73 -5.65
CA ALA A 130 -3.12 -0.23 -5.34
C ALA A 130 -1.72 0.27 -5.76
N GLY A 131 -1.57 0.76 -7.00
CA GLY A 131 -0.29 1.29 -7.48
C GLY A 131 0.17 2.52 -6.71
N THR A 132 -0.76 3.36 -6.30
CA THR A 132 -0.48 4.56 -5.49
C THR A 132 -0.11 4.22 -4.06
N ILE A 133 -0.78 3.25 -3.42
CA ILE A 133 -0.42 2.75 -2.09
C ILE A 133 1.02 2.23 -2.08
N ILE A 134 1.40 1.40 -3.05
CA ILE A 134 2.77 0.87 -3.18
C ILE A 134 3.78 2.01 -3.27
N THR A 135 3.49 3.00 -4.11
CA THR A 135 4.38 4.14 -4.31
C THR A 135 4.45 5.04 -3.07
N ALA A 136 3.32 5.30 -2.41
CA ALA A 136 3.26 6.07 -1.17
C ALA A 136 4.07 5.41 -0.05
N GLU A 137 4.00 4.08 0.07
CA GLU A 137 4.82 3.31 1.02
C GLU A 137 6.31 3.44 0.71
N LEU A 138 6.72 3.23 -0.54
CA LEU A 138 8.11 3.40 -0.99
C LEU A 138 8.63 4.83 -0.79
N ALA A 139 7.74 5.82 -0.91
CA ALA A 139 8.05 7.24 -0.72
C ALA A 139 7.96 7.70 0.75
N ASP A 140 7.54 6.84 1.69
CA ASP A 140 7.19 7.17 3.08
C ASP A 140 6.20 8.35 3.17
N ILE A 141 5.13 8.28 2.35
CA ILE A 141 3.99 9.20 2.39
C ILE A 141 2.84 8.50 3.13
N PRO A 142 2.49 8.94 4.34
CA PRO A 142 1.59 8.19 5.21
C PRO A 142 0.10 8.35 4.88
N VAL A 143 -0.27 9.38 4.12
CA VAL A 143 -1.66 9.72 3.79
C VAL A 143 -1.85 9.75 2.28
N PHE A 144 -2.85 9.04 1.80
CA PHE A 144 -3.26 9.01 0.40
C PHE A 144 -4.74 9.37 0.28
N VAL A 145 -5.09 10.18 -0.70
CA VAL A 145 -6.46 10.62 -0.98
C VAL A 145 -6.92 10.12 -2.33
N THR A 146 -8.11 9.54 -2.38
CA THR A 146 -8.78 9.10 -3.61
C THR A 146 -10.28 9.41 -3.55
N GLY A 147 -10.98 9.24 -4.66
CA GLY A 147 -12.44 9.32 -4.72
C GLY A 147 -13.09 8.15 -3.99
N GLY A 148 -12.70 6.93 -4.36
CA GLY A 148 -13.20 5.69 -3.76
C GLY A 148 -12.30 4.51 -4.09
N ILE A 149 -12.22 3.56 -3.19
CA ILE A 149 -11.45 2.32 -3.39
C ILE A 149 -12.19 1.33 -4.29
N GLY A 150 -11.43 0.42 -4.89
CA GLY A 150 -11.97 -0.82 -5.45
C GLY A 150 -12.49 -1.73 -4.35
N GLY A 151 -13.17 -2.80 -4.73
CA GLY A 151 -13.79 -3.72 -3.80
C GLY A 151 -14.02 -5.09 -4.42
N VAL A 152 -14.84 -5.90 -3.78
CA VAL A 152 -15.38 -7.13 -4.32
C VAL A 152 -16.46 -6.76 -5.34
N HIS A 153 -16.40 -7.32 -6.54
CA HIS A 153 -17.43 -7.08 -7.55
C HIS A 153 -18.77 -7.71 -7.16
N ARG A 154 -19.87 -7.12 -7.62
CA ARG A 154 -21.18 -7.78 -7.56
C ARG A 154 -21.06 -9.06 -8.37
N ASP A 155 -21.55 -10.18 -7.91
CA ASP A 155 -21.28 -11.51 -8.43
C ASP A 155 -19.84 -12.04 -8.13
N GLY A 156 -19.15 -11.42 -7.18
CA GLY A 156 -17.79 -11.82 -6.77
C GLY A 156 -17.71 -13.25 -6.23
N GLU A 157 -18.82 -13.80 -5.71
CA GLU A 157 -18.93 -15.19 -5.26
C GLU A 157 -18.73 -16.22 -6.39
N ASN A 158 -19.09 -15.87 -7.61
CA ASN A 158 -18.96 -16.74 -8.80
C ASN A 158 -17.68 -16.42 -9.59
N THR A 159 -17.33 -15.13 -9.68
CA THR A 159 -16.24 -14.67 -10.54
C THR A 159 -14.90 -14.56 -9.83
N MET A 160 -14.88 -14.51 -8.50
CA MET A 160 -13.70 -14.22 -7.67
C MET A 160 -13.05 -12.87 -8.06
N ASP A 161 -13.82 -11.95 -8.68
CA ASP A 161 -13.30 -10.62 -9.08
C ASP A 161 -13.22 -9.70 -7.87
N VAL A 162 -12.02 -9.59 -7.32
CA VAL A 162 -11.66 -8.79 -6.16
C VAL A 162 -10.58 -7.80 -6.56
N SER A 163 -10.79 -6.53 -6.25
CA SER A 163 -9.81 -5.49 -6.54
C SER A 163 -8.48 -5.71 -5.81
N ALA A 164 -7.37 -5.53 -6.52
CA ALA A 164 -6.04 -5.52 -5.92
C ALA A 164 -5.87 -4.42 -4.85
N ASP A 165 -6.71 -3.39 -4.86
CA ASP A 165 -6.70 -2.32 -3.85
C ASP A 165 -6.85 -2.89 -2.44
N LEU A 166 -7.71 -3.90 -2.26
CA LEU A 166 -7.98 -4.50 -0.96
C LEU A 166 -6.76 -5.25 -0.41
N THR A 167 -6.09 -6.00 -1.29
CA THR A 167 -4.86 -6.72 -0.92
C THR A 167 -3.72 -5.76 -0.59
N GLU A 168 -3.59 -4.66 -1.34
CA GLU A 168 -2.55 -3.66 -1.04
C GLU A 168 -2.83 -2.90 0.26
N LEU A 169 -4.10 -2.63 0.57
CA LEU A 169 -4.49 -2.08 1.86
C LEU A 169 -4.05 -3.01 3.01
N GLY A 170 -4.17 -4.33 2.83
CA GLY A 170 -3.71 -5.32 3.81
C GLY A 170 -2.18 -5.43 3.95
N ARG A 171 -1.39 -4.81 3.06
CA ARG A 171 0.07 -4.93 3.00
C ARG A 171 0.82 -3.62 3.22
N SER A 172 0.11 -2.54 3.48
CA SER A 172 0.65 -1.18 3.50
C SER A 172 0.39 -0.50 4.84
N LYS A 173 1.23 0.46 5.20
CA LYS A 173 1.07 1.31 6.39
C LYS A 173 0.43 2.66 6.07
N THR A 174 -0.26 2.76 4.93
CA THR A 174 -0.84 4.01 4.42
C THR A 174 -2.28 4.18 4.91
N LEU A 175 -2.63 5.39 5.33
CA LEU A 175 -4.01 5.78 5.58
C LEU A 175 -4.60 6.33 4.28
N VAL A 176 -5.70 5.71 3.83
CA VAL A 176 -6.42 6.06 2.60
C VAL A 176 -7.72 6.78 2.96
N VAL A 177 -7.83 8.02 2.52
CA VAL A 177 -9.06 8.82 2.64
C VAL A 177 -9.85 8.71 1.34
N CYS A 178 -11.09 8.24 1.43
CA CYS A 178 -11.96 8.01 0.27
C CYS A 178 -13.43 8.20 0.65
N SER A 179 -14.35 8.16 -0.32
CA SER A 179 -15.79 8.16 -0.02
C SER A 179 -16.38 6.73 0.07
N GLY A 180 -15.57 5.80 0.58
CA GLY A 180 -15.90 4.39 0.68
C GLY A 180 -15.56 3.61 -0.58
N VAL A 181 -16.24 2.49 -0.76
CA VAL A 181 -16.15 1.63 -1.93
C VAL A 181 -16.91 2.26 -3.10
N LYS A 182 -16.39 2.18 -4.32
CA LYS A 182 -17.13 2.61 -5.51
C LYS A 182 -18.48 1.90 -5.56
N SER A 183 -19.57 2.64 -5.70
CA SER A 183 -20.97 2.15 -5.56
C SER A 183 -21.38 1.05 -6.55
N ILE A 184 -20.62 0.89 -7.63
CA ILE A 184 -20.78 -0.22 -8.59
C ILE A 184 -20.36 -1.59 -8.04
N LEU A 185 -19.74 -1.63 -6.84
CA LEU A 185 -19.18 -2.82 -6.20
C LEU A 185 -20.05 -3.26 -5.01
N ASP A 186 -19.75 -4.42 -4.46
CA ASP A 186 -20.40 -4.97 -3.27
C ASP A 186 -19.73 -4.43 -1.99
N ILE A 187 -20.41 -3.53 -1.30
CA ILE A 187 -19.88 -2.89 -0.10
C ILE A 187 -19.75 -3.90 1.04
N GLY A 188 -20.77 -4.76 1.26
CA GLY A 188 -20.76 -5.72 2.36
C GLY A 188 -19.60 -6.69 2.25
N ARG A 189 -19.47 -7.38 1.11
CA ARG A 189 -18.34 -8.31 0.87
C ARG A 189 -16.99 -7.61 0.91
N THR A 190 -16.93 -6.34 0.51
CA THR A 190 -15.69 -5.56 0.57
C THR A 190 -15.28 -5.30 2.01
N LEU A 191 -16.21 -4.97 2.90
CA LEU A 191 -15.93 -4.76 4.32
C LEU A 191 -15.42 -6.05 4.98
N GLU A 192 -16.05 -7.20 4.71
CA GLU A 192 -15.62 -8.52 5.19
C GLU A 192 -14.20 -8.87 4.67
N TYR A 193 -13.93 -8.60 3.40
CA TYR A 193 -12.60 -8.85 2.84
C TYR A 193 -11.53 -7.96 3.48
N LEU A 194 -11.84 -6.68 3.74
CA LEU A 194 -10.93 -5.76 4.43
C LEU A 194 -10.64 -6.20 5.86
N GLU A 195 -11.65 -6.73 6.58
CA GLU A 195 -11.48 -7.32 7.91
C GLU A 195 -10.49 -8.49 7.85
N THR A 196 -10.69 -9.43 6.92
CA THR A 196 -9.79 -10.58 6.70
C THR A 196 -8.34 -10.13 6.42
N GLN A 197 -8.17 -9.01 5.71
CA GLN A 197 -6.85 -8.42 5.44
C GLN A 197 -6.27 -7.61 6.61
N GLY A 198 -6.99 -7.50 7.73
CA GLY A 198 -6.57 -6.74 8.91
C GLY A 198 -6.58 -5.23 8.72
N VAL A 199 -7.34 -4.73 7.75
CA VAL A 199 -7.44 -3.29 7.45
C VAL A 199 -8.37 -2.61 8.43
N THR A 200 -7.91 -1.54 9.07
CA THR A 200 -8.75 -0.72 9.95
C THR A 200 -9.67 0.15 9.11
N VAL A 201 -10.99 -0.07 9.19
CA VAL A 201 -11.98 0.74 8.47
C VAL A 201 -12.70 1.67 9.42
N CYS A 202 -12.71 2.98 9.12
CA CYS A 202 -13.35 4.02 9.90
C CYS A 202 -14.29 4.87 9.03
N ALA A 203 -15.50 5.12 9.50
CA ALA A 203 -16.33 6.19 8.97
C ALA A 203 -15.89 7.54 9.54
N PHE A 204 -15.87 8.60 8.71
CA PHE A 204 -15.53 9.94 9.16
C PHE A 204 -16.77 10.71 9.63
N GLY A 205 -16.81 11.07 10.90
CA GLY A 205 -17.91 11.80 11.54
C GLY A 205 -18.42 11.14 12.81
N GLU A 206 -19.62 11.54 13.24
CA GLU A 206 -20.23 11.16 14.52
C GLU A 206 -20.76 9.71 14.55
N THR A 207 -21.03 9.13 13.40
CA THR A 207 -21.64 7.81 13.29
C THR A 207 -20.71 6.81 12.58
N LYS A 208 -20.95 5.53 12.76
CA LYS A 208 -20.28 4.43 12.04
C LYS A 208 -20.85 4.16 10.66
N GLN A 209 -21.87 4.91 10.24
CA GLN A 209 -22.55 4.70 8.96
C GLN A 209 -21.56 4.80 7.80
N PHE A 210 -21.40 3.70 7.06
CA PHE A 210 -20.43 3.65 5.96
C PHE A 210 -21.01 4.32 4.70
N PRO A 211 -20.29 5.27 4.06
CA PRO A 211 -20.79 5.93 2.86
C PRO A 211 -20.72 5.02 1.63
N ALA A 212 -21.65 5.23 0.68
CA ALA A 212 -21.74 4.48 -0.55
C ALA A 212 -21.34 5.33 -1.78
N PHE A 213 -20.23 6.05 -1.69
CA PHE A 213 -19.64 6.85 -2.76
C PHE A 213 -20.53 8.01 -3.21
N TYR A 214 -21.59 7.75 -3.99
CA TYR A 214 -22.55 8.76 -4.47
C TYR A 214 -23.59 9.14 -3.41
N THR A 215 -23.81 8.30 -2.42
CA THR A 215 -24.74 8.55 -1.31
C THR A 215 -23.98 8.66 0.00
N ARG A 216 -24.58 9.39 0.96
CA ARG A 216 -23.96 9.64 2.25
C ARG A 216 -23.95 8.42 3.18
N ARG A 217 -24.80 7.45 2.89
CA ARG A 217 -25.03 6.27 3.72
C ARG A 217 -25.18 5.06 2.81
N SER A 218 -24.89 3.90 3.36
CA SER A 218 -25.21 2.59 2.80
C SER A 218 -26.02 1.80 3.82
N ALA A 219 -26.37 0.57 3.52
CA ALA A 219 -26.97 -0.36 4.47
C ALA A 219 -25.96 -0.89 5.53
N TYR A 220 -24.69 -0.49 5.45
CA TYR A 220 -23.59 -1.04 6.24
C TYR A 220 -22.98 -0.01 7.18
N GLU A 221 -22.37 -0.52 8.24
CA GLU A 221 -21.57 0.27 9.18
C GLU A 221 -20.10 -0.12 9.13
N ALA A 222 -19.21 0.86 9.34
CA ALA A 222 -17.80 0.59 9.60
C ALA A 222 -17.64 0.08 11.05
N PRO A 223 -16.61 -0.74 11.35
CA PRO A 223 -16.35 -1.17 12.73
C PRO A 223 -16.06 0.01 13.66
N TYR A 224 -15.46 1.08 13.13
CA TYR A 224 -15.09 2.28 13.90
C TYR A 224 -15.52 3.56 13.20
N ASN A 225 -15.50 4.68 13.95
CA ASN A 225 -15.55 6.02 13.37
C ASN A 225 -14.43 6.91 13.91
N VAL A 226 -14.08 7.92 13.15
CA VAL A 226 -13.15 8.99 13.54
C VAL A 226 -13.86 10.32 13.44
N PHE A 227 -13.90 11.07 14.54
CA PHE A 227 -14.70 12.31 14.66
C PHE A 227 -14.12 13.47 13.86
N ASN A 228 -12.81 13.50 13.71
CA ASN A 228 -12.08 14.58 13.04
C ASN A 228 -10.70 14.11 12.56
N ALA A 229 -9.98 15.00 11.89
CA ALA A 229 -8.66 14.75 11.35
C ALA A 229 -7.60 14.40 12.41
N GLU A 230 -7.68 14.99 13.60
CA GLU A 230 -6.77 14.69 14.70
C GLU A 230 -6.96 13.26 15.22
N HIS A 231 -8.23 12.82 15.36
CA HIS A 231 -8.52 11.44 15.76
C HIS A 231 -7.99 10.45 14.73
N ALA A 232 -8.22 10.67 13.43
CA ALA A 232 -7.66 9.84 12.36
C ALA A 232 -6.13 9.79 12.38
N ALA A 233 -5.48 10.94 12.64
CA ALA A 233 -4.03 11.03 12.77
C ALA A 233 -3.50 10.24 13.99
N ARG A 234 -4.22 10.21 15.12
CA ARG A 234 -3.88 9.38 16.28
C ARG A 234 -3.98 7.88 15.96
N VAL A 235 -5.03 7.45 15.23
CA VAL A 235 -5.18 6.06 14.78
C VAL A 235 -4.00 5.67 13.88
N LEU A 236 -3.65 6.51 12.90
CA LEU A 236 -2.48 6.28 12.04
C LEU A 236 -1.17 6.20 12.84
N ASN A 237 -0.98 7.10 13.80
CA ASN A 237 0.22 7.07 14.65
C ASN A 237 0.30 5.80 15.49
N ALA A 238 -0.81 5.35 16.08
CA ALA A 238 -0.88 4.11 16.86
C ALA A 238 -0.53 2.88 16.00
N ALA A 239 -1.10 2.76 14.80
CA ALA A 239 -0.79 1.69 13.87
C ALA A 239 0.71 1.65 13.48
N ARG A 240 1.31 2.83 13.26
CA ARG A 240 2.73 2.94 12.93
C ARG A 240 3.66 2.64 14.12
N VAL A 241 3.27 3.01 15.33
CA VAL A 241 4.00 2.66 16.57
C VAL A 241 3.99 1.15 16.78
N LEU A 242 2.86 0.49 16.54
CA LEU A 242 2.71 -0.96 16.58
C LEU A 242 3.37 -1.67 15.41
N GLN A 243 3.86 -0.93 14.40
CA GLN A 243 4.46 -1.47 13.17
C GLN A 243 3.52 -2.40 12.39
N LEU A 244 2.20 -2.18 12.49
CA LEU A 244 1.23 -2.95 11.73
C LEU A 244 1.49 -2.78 10.23
N SER A 245 1.41 -3.89 9.49
CA SER A 245 1.59 -3.92 8.03
C SER A 245 0.27 -3.89 7.29
N SER A 246 -0.79 -3.39 7.94
CA SER A 246 -2.10 -3.16 7.34
C SER A 246 -2.44 -1.67 7.34
N GLY A 247 -3.13 -1.24 6.27
CA GLY A 247 -3.54 0.14 6.09
C GLY A 247 -4.79 0.51 6.88
N ILE A 248 -5.15 1.78 6.74
CA ILE A 248 -6.34 2.35 7.36
C ILE A 248 -7.19 2.96 6.25
N VAL A 249 -8.48 2.68 6.23
CA VAL A 249 -9.47 3.33 5.37
C VAL A 249 -10.28 4.31 6.20
N VAL A 250 -10.27 5.58 5.81
CA VAL A 250 -11.15 6.61 6.38
C VAL A 250 -12.19 6.98 5.31
N ALA A 251 -13.42 6.53 5.51
CA ALA A 251 -14.52 6.71 4.58
C ALA A 251 -15.28 8.01 4.90
N VAL A 252 -15.15 9.00 4.02
CA VAL A 252 -15.71 10.34 4.18
C VAL A 252 -17.00 10.46 3.38
N PRO A 253 -18.14 10.78 4.00
CA PRO A 253 -19.40 10.95 3.28
C PRO A 253 -19.34 12.11 2.28
N VAL A 254 -19.89 11.90 1.09
CA VAL A 254 -20.03 12.98 0.10
C VAL A 254 -20.75 14.20 0.69
N PRO A 255 -20.38 15.44 0.34
CA PRO A 255 -21.07 16.63 0.83
C PRO A 255 -22.57 16.58 0.54
N LYS A 256 -23.41 16.96 1.53
CA LYS A 256 -24.87 16.84 1.45
C LYS A 256 -25.47 17.44 0.16
N LYS A 257 -24.91 18.57 -0.29
CA LYS A 257 -25.37 19.26 -1.51
C LYS A 257 -25.24 18.41 -2.80
N TYR A 258 -24.27 17.50 -2.82
CA TYR A 258 -23.94 16.68 -3.99
C TYR A 258 -24.30 15.21 -3.84
N ALA A 259 -24.93 14.85 -2.70
CA ALA A 259 -25.41 13.50 -2.49
C ALA A 259 -26.55 13.16 -3.45
N MET A 260 -26.47 12.02 -4.10
CA MET A 260 -27.50 11.56 -5.03
C MET A 260 -28.61 10.82 -4.26
N ASN A 261 -29.77 10.71 -4.91
CA ASN A 261 -30.85 9.83 -4.45
C ASN A 261 -30.44 8.36 -4.66
N GLU A 262 -30.67 7.53 -3.65
CA GLU A 262 -30.24 6.13 -3.64
C GLU A 262 -30.94 5.31 -4.72
N ASP A 263 -32.26 5.46 -4.89
CA ASP A 263 -33.04 4.70 -5.89
C ASP A 263 -32.63 5.04 -7.32
N ILE A 264 -32.32 6.32 -7.59
CA ILE A 264 -31.90 6.77 -8.91
C ILE A 264 -30.53 6.18 -9.26
N ILE A 265 -29.60 6.24 -8.31
CA ILE A 265 -28.22 5.77 -8.58
C ILE A 265 -28.16 4.25 -8.66
N GLU A 266 -28.92 3.52 -7.83
CA GLU A 266 -28.96 2.06 -7.87
C GLU A 266 -29.57 1.54 -9.18
N LYS A 267 -30.63 2.19 -9.66
CA LYS A 267 -31.21 1.88 -10.98
C LYS A 267 -30.22 2.11 -12.12
N ALA A 268 -29.48 3.23 -12.06
CA ALA A 268 -28.46 3.53 -13.07
C ALA A 268 -27.32 2.50 -13.06
N ILE A 269 -26.89 2.07 -11.86
CA ILE A 269 -25.85 1.04 -11.70
C ILE A 269 -26.34 -0.31 -12.22
N SER A 270 -27.57 -0.72 -11.87
CA SER A 270 -28.15 -1.99 -12.32
C SER A 270 -28.22 -2.07 -13.86
N ASN A 271 -28.65 -0.99 -14.49
CA ASN A 271 -28.69 -0.91 -15.96
C ASN A 271 -27.28 -0.97 -16.57
N ALA A 272 -26.29 -0.28 -15.97
CA ALA A 272 -24.91 -0.30 -16.43
C ALA A 272 -24.26 -1.68 -16.31
N LEU A 273 -24.60 -2.44 -15.26
CA LEU A 273 -24.14 -3.83 -15.08
C LEU A 273 -24.69 -4.75 -16.18
N LEU A 274 -25.97 -4.66 -16.48
CA LEU A 274 -26.59 -5.42 -17.57
C LEU A 274 -25.91 -5.09 -18.92
N GLU A 275 -25.68 -3.79 -19.21
CA GLU A 275 -24.99 -3.37 -20.43
C GLU A 275 -23.55 -3.89 -20.50
N ALA A 276 -22.85 -3.95 -19.35
CA ALA A 276 -21.50 -4.51 -19.28
C ALA A 276 -21.48 -6.01 -19.59
N GLU A 277 -22.46 -6.74 -19.07
CA GLU A 277 -22.62 -8.17 -19.32
C GLU A 277 -22.92 -8.45 -20.80
N GLU A 278 -23.91 -7.76 -21.37
CA GLU A 278 -24.25 -7.86 -22.80
C GLU A 278 -23.07 -7.57 -23.74
N ARG A 279 -22.22 -6.61 -23.37
CA ARG A 279 -21.01 -6.24 -24.12
C ARG A 279 -19.78 -7.07 -23.76
N ASN A 280 -19.90 -8.04 -22.85
CA ASN A 280 -18.82 -8.88 -22.35
C ASN A 280 -17.59 -8.05 -21.88
N VAL A 281 -17.82 -6.90 -21.20
CA VAL A 281 -16.78 -6.06 -20.61
C VAL A 281 -16.27 -6.73 -19.35
N ARG A 282 -14.95 -6.99 -19.26
CA ARG A 282 -14.37 -7.74 -18.14
C ARG A 282 -13.06 -7.15 -17.64
N GLY A 283 -12.65 -7.56 -16.45
CA GLY A 283 -11.36 -7.22 -15.85
C GLY A 283 -11.19 -5.71 -15.61
N LYS A 284 -10.03 -5.16 -15.93
CA LYS A 284 -9.69 -3.75 -15.64
C LYS A 284 -10.55 -2.71 -16.36
N GLU A 285 -11.24 -3.09 -17.42
CA GLU A 285 -12.07 -2.19 -18.22
C GLU A 285 -13.49 -2.03 -17.64
N ILE A 286 -13.94 -2.93 -16.75
CA ILE A 286 -15.32 -2.91 -16.23
C ILE A 286 -15.59 -1.65 -15.40
N THR A 287 -14.66 -1.24 -14.54
CA THR A 287 -14.86 -0.04 -13.70
C THR A 287 -14.98 1.26 -14.51
N PRO A 288 -14.08 1.60 -15.45
CA PRO A 288 -14.25 2.76 -16.31
C PRO A 288 -15.55 2.73 -17.12
N PHE A 289 -15.91 1.56 -17.66
CA PHE A 289 -17.14 1.38 -18.41
C PHE A 289 -18.38 1.69 -17.56
N LEU A 290 -18.48 1.07 -16.37
CA LEU A 290 -19.63 1.28 -15.48
C LEU A 290 -19.76 2.73 -15.03
N LEU A 291 -18.64 3.39 -14.68
CA LEU A 291 -18.66 4.80 -14.28
C LEU A 291 -19.13 5.71 -15.43
N ALA A 292 -18.71 5.45 -16.67
CA ALA A 292 -19.15 6.19 -17.85
C ALA A 292 -20.64 5.95 -18.15
N ALA A 293 -21.11 4.71 -18.07
CA ALA A 293 -22.51 4.35 -18.28
C ALA A 293 -23.42 5.01 -17.23
N VAL A 294 -23.03 4.97 -15.95
CA VAL A 294 -23.75 5.64 -14.86
C VAL A 294 -23.76 7.17 -15.06
N ALA A 295 -22.65 7.77 -15.47
CA ALA A 295 -22.59 9.22 -15.76
C ALA A 295 -23.57 9.59 -16.87
N LYS A 296 -23.64 8.79 -17.95
CA LYS A 296 -24.59 8.98 -19.04
C LYS A 296 -26.04 8.82 -18.55
N ALA A 297 -26.34 7.78 -17.80
CA ALA A 297 -27.68 7.49 -17.28
C ALA A 297 -28.20 8.56 -16.31
N THR A 298 -27.30 9.26 -15.61
CA THR A 298 -27.62 10.32 -14.63
C THR A 298 -27.50 11.74 -15.20
N GLY A 299 -27.33 11.88 -16.53
CA GLY A 299 -27.18 13.20 -17.18
C GLY A 299 -25.97 14.00 -16.67
N GLY A 300 -24.92 13.32 -16.22
CA GLY A 300 -23.70 13.94 -15.68
C GLY A 300 -23.70 14.17 -14.16
N ALA A 301 -24.85 14.06 -13.48
CA ALA A 301 -24.92 14.34 -12.03
C ALA A 301 -23.97 13.47 -11.20
N SER A 302 -23.75 12.21 -11.58
CA SER A 302 -22.80 11.34 -10.88
C SER A 302 -21.34 11.78 -11.08
N LEU A 303 -21.00 12.41 -12.21
CA LEU A 303 -19.68 13.01 -12.43
C LEU A 303 -19.47 14.23 -11.52
N ASP A 304 -20.46 15.10 -11.39
CA ASP A 304 -20.39 16.26 -10.48
C ASP A 304 -20.25 15.82 -9.02
N THR A 305 -20.98 14.77 -8.65
CA THR A 305 -20.86 14.15 -7.33
C THR A 305 -19.45 13.58 -7.11
N ASN A 306 -18.87 12.90 -8.11
CA ASN A 306 -17.52 12.35 -8.05
C ASN A 306 -16.46 13.47 -7.88
N ILE A 307 -16.61 14.57 -8.59
CA ILE A 307 -15.74 15.75 -8.43
C ILE A 307 -15.88 16.36 -7.03
N ALA A 308 -17.10 16.47 -6.53
CA ALA A 308 -17.35 17.05 -5.21
C ALA A 308 -16.77 16.18 -4.08
N LEU A 309 -16.92 14.84 -4.17
CA LEU A 309 -16.41 13.94 -3.12
C LEU A 309 -14.88 13.92 -3.10
N ILE A 310 -14.17 13.90 -4.24
CA ILE A 310 -12.70 13.89 -4.24
C ILE A 310 -12.14 15.21 -3.68
N LYS A 311 -12.75 16.34 -3.99
CA LYS A 311 -12.39 17.65 -3.41
C LYS A 311 -12.59 17.67 -1.89
N ASN A 312 -13.68 17.09 -1.40
CA ASN A 312 -13.94 16.97 0.04
C ASN A 312 -12.93 16.03 0.71
N ASN A 313 -12.63 14.91 0.10
CA ASN A 313 -11.63 13.96 0.59
C ASN A 313 -10.23 14.60 0.65
N ALA A 314 -9.90 15.45 -0.33
CA ALA A 314 -8.64 16.20 -0.36
C ALA A 314 -8.47 17.11 0.85
N LYS A 315 -9.53 17.85 1.23
CA LYS A 315 -9.52 18.67 2.46
C LYS A 315 -9.26 17.83 3.70
N VAL A 316 -10.05 16.78 3.88
CA VAL A 316 -9.93 15.87 5.03
C VAL A 316 -8.56 15.20 5.08
N GLY A 317 -8.06 14.73 3.96
CA GLY A 317 -6.75 14.07 3.88
C GLY A 317 -5.59 15.02 4.17
N ALA A 318 -5.66 16.25 3.68
CA ALA A 318 -4.67 17.30 3.98
C ALA A 318 -4.65 17.60 5.48
N ASP A 319 -5.83 17.77 6.10
CA ASP A 319 -5.93 18.00 7.54
C ASP A 319 -5.37 16.84 8.36
N ILE A 320 -5.66 15.60 7.97
CA ILE A 320 -5.10 14.40 8.62
C ILE A 320 -3.57 14.39 8.52
N ALA A 321 -3.01 14.68 7.34
CA ALA A 321 -1.55 14.71 7.13
C ALA A 321 -0.89 15.80 8.01
N ILE A 322 -1.51 16.96 8.14
CA ILE A 322 -1.05 18.06 8.99
C ILE A 322 -1.07 17.64 10.47
N GLN A 323 -2.18 17.07 10.95
CA GLN A 323 -2.29 16.64 12.35
C GLN A 323 -1.31 15.51 12.66
N TYR A 324 -1.17 14.53 11.76
CA TYR A 324 -0.18 13.47 11.90
C TYR A 324 1.25 14.04 12.01
N ARG A 325 1.57 15.07 11.21
CA ARG A 325 2.89 15.71 11.26
C ARG A 325 3.11 16.45 12.58
N LYS A 326 2.10 17.10 13.14
CA LYS A 326 2.17 17.74 14.46
C LYS A 326 2.46 16.70 15.56
N LEU A 327 1.74 15.57 15.56
CA LEU A 327 1.97 14.47 16.50
C LEU A 327 3.42 13.95 16.44
N ARG A 328 3.96 13.73 15.27
CA ARG A 328 5.33 13.24 15.08
C ARG A 328 6.42 14.22 15.57
N LYS A 329 6.16 15.51 15.54
CA LYS A 329 7.06 16.53 16.12
C LYS A 329 7.10 16.43 17.64
N VAL A 330 5.95 16.30 18.28
CA VAL A 330 5.85 16.21 19.74
C VAL A 330 6.59 14.97 20.27
N TYR A 331 6.40 13.82 19.67
CA TYR A 331 7.10 12.59 20.06
C TYR A 331 8.64 12.71 19.91
N LYS A 332 9.15 13.33 18.85
CA LYS A 332 10.60 13.55 18.67
C LYS A 332 11.18 14.51 19.73
N LEU A 333 10.42 15.50 20.17
CA LEU A 333 10.85 16.42 21.22
C LEU A 333 10.82 15.78 22.62
N GLY A 334 9.87 14.85 22.86
CA GLY A 334 9.79 14.09 24.10
C GLY A 334 10.98 13.11 24.29
N ASP A 335 11.41 12.46 23.23
CA ASP A 335 12.59 11.57 23.27
C ASP A 335 13.90 12.33 23.53
N SER A 336 14.01 13.59 23.08
CA SER A 336 15.20 14.41 23.33
C SER A 336 15.25 15.04 24.72
N SER A 337 14.14 15.14 25.43
CA SER A 337 14.08 15.66 26.81
C SER A 337 14.24 14.59 27.89
N ASN A 338 14.13 13.30 27.55
CA ASN A 338 14.27 12.17 28.48
C ASN A 338 15.69 11.61 28.55
N SER A 339 16.68 12.24 27.91
CA SER A 339 18.09 11.79 27.99
C SER A 339 18.79 12.11 29.32
N SER A 340 18.10 12.64 30.34
CA SER A 340 18.66 12.99 31.65
C SER A 340 18.10 12.19 32.84
N VAL A 341 17.28 11.17 32.62
CA VAL A 341 16.90 10.23 33.68
C VAL A 341 17.65 8.92 33.50
N SER A 342 18.80 8.87 34.16
CA SER A 342 19.60 7.67 34.34
C SER A 342 18.79 6.59 35.07
N GLY A 343 18.64 5.40 34.49
CA GLY A 343 18.33 4.22 35.27
C GLY A 343 17.27 3.24 34.78
N VAL A 344 16.72 3.36 33.58
CA VAL A 344 15.94 2.27 32.97
C VAL A 344 16.60 1.85 31.67
N GLN A 345 17.32 0.73 31.72
CA GLN A 345 17.83 0.10 30.50
C GLN A 345 16.66 -0.36 29.63
N SER A 346 16.28 0.48 28.65
CA SER A 346 15.47 0.02 27.55
C SER A 346 16.31 -0.99 26.75
N ARG A 347 15.94 -2.26 26.80
CA ARG A 347 16.51 -3.28 25.92
C ARG A 347 16.09 -2.93 24.48
N HIS A 348 16.92 -2.17 23.81
CA HIS A 348 16.82 -2.02 22.36
C HIS A 348 17.21 -3.36 21.74
N PHE A 349 16.27 -3.98 21.07
CA PHE A 349 16.61 -5.04 20.11
C PHE A 349 17.32 -4.39 18.94
N HIS A 350 18.64 -4.27 19.05
CA HIS A 350 19.47 -3.99 17.89
C HIS A 350 19.57 -5.27 17.06
N THR A 351 18.96 -5.29 15.90
CA THR A 351 19.41 -6.19 14.84
C THR A 351 20.75 -5.65 14.35
N SER A 352 21.82 -6.01 15.04
CA SER A 352 23.16 -5.76 14.52
C SER A 352 23.46 -6.84 13.49
N SER A 353 23.42 -6.47 12.22
CA SER A 353 24.18 -7.18 11.20
C SER A 353 25.70 -6.93 11.41
N ARG A 354 26.26 -7.47 12.47
CA ARG A 354 27.69 -7.66 12.56
C ARG A 354 28.03 -8.91 11.76
N LEU A 355 28.72 -8.72 10.67
CA LEU A 355 29.56 -9.75 10.08
C LEU A 355 30.42 -10.34 11.20
N LEU A 356 30.16 -11.59 11.54
CA LEU A 356 31.04 -12.37 12.40
C LEU A 356 32.37 -12.52 11.67
N SER A 357 33.36 -11.74 12.07
CA SER A 357 34.74 -12.07 11.82
C SER A 357 35.02 -13.40 12.54
N SER A 358 35.64 -14.31 11.82
CA SER A 358 36.04 -15.62 12.24
C SER A 358 36.82 -15.60 13.56
N GLU A 359 36.15 -15.94 14.66
CA GLU A 359 36.78 -16.54 15.82
C GLU A 359 36.22 -17.97 15.93
N GLU A 360 37.09 -18.92 15.72
CA GLU A 360 36.84 -20.34 15.96
C GLU A 360 36.55 -20.55 17.43
N SER A 361 35.27 -20.63 17.82
CA SER A 361 34.92 -21.19 19.11
C SER A 361 34.97 -22.71 19.00
N LYS A 362 35.90 -23.33 19.74
CA LYS A 362 35.96 -24.77 19.93
C LYS A 362 34.63 -25.24 20.52
N LEU A 363 33.85 -25.96 19.73
CA LEU A 363 32.70 -26.70 20.20
C LEU A 363 33.17 -27.94 20.96
N SER A 364 32.57 -28.22 22.11
CA SER A 364 32.82 -29.40 22.90
C SER A 364 32.34 -30.68 22.20
N ASP A 365 33.04 -31.76 22.42
CA ASP A 365 32.94 -33.07 21.78
C ASP A 365 31.68 -33.89 22.12
N ASP A 366 30.71 -33.30 22.78
CA ASP A 366 29.44 -33.96 23.16
C ASP A 366 28.32 -33.47 22.27
N GLY A 367 28.10 -34.17 21.19
CA GLY A 367 27.00 -34.10 20.19
C GLY A 367 25.76 -33.22 20.41
N ASP A 368 25.93 -32.01 20.91
CA ASP A 368 24.84 -31.09 21.18
C ASP A 368 24.31 -30.42 19.90
N VAL A 369 23.01 -30.40 19.74
CA VAL A 369 22.35 -29.73 18.65
C VAL A 369 22.14 -28.27 19.02
N LEU A 370 22.85 -27.34 18.35
CA LEU A 370 22.59 -25.92 18.47
C LEU A 370 21.46 -25.51 17.51
N VAL A 371 20.30 -25.16 18.06
CA VAL A 371 19.20 -24.58 17.30
C VAL A 371 19.27 -23.06 17.38
N ILE A 372 19.54 -22.40 16.25
CA ILE A 372 19.48 -20.94 16.15
C ILE A 372 18.23 -20.60 15.34
N GLY A 373 17.16 -20.21 16.02
CA GLY A 373 15.91 -19.78 15.42
C GLY A 373 15.66 -18.29 15.62
N GLY A 374 15.33 -17.59 14.58
CA GLY A 374 14.62 -16.30 14.64
C GLY A 374 13.18 -16.53 14.20
N ALA A 375 12.27 -15.63 14.56
CA ALA A 375 10.81 -15.79 14.38
C ALA A 375 10.32 -16.08 12.93
N ASN A 376 11.21 -16.05 11.93
CA ASN A 376 10.84 -16.24 10.52
C ASN A 376 11.77 -17.15 9.70
N VAL A 377 12.81 -17.75 10.28
CA VAL A 377 13.67 -18.70 9.55
C VAL A 377 14.23 -19.72 10.54
N ASP A 378 13.64 -20.89 10.56
CA ASP A 378 14.19 -22.02 11.30
C ASP A 378 15.32 -22.63 10.47
N ARG A 379 16.54 -22.55 10.98
CA ARG A 379 17.70 -23.24 10.40
C ARG A 379 18.16 -24.31 11.36
N THR A 380 18.06 -25.55 10.94
CA THR A 380 18.54 -26.69 11.70
C THR A 380 19.89 -27.14 11.15
N TYR A 381 20.87 -27.22 12.00
CA TYR A 381 22.20 -27.73 11.66
C TYR A 381 22.37 -29.14 12.24
N ARG A 382 22.76 -30.09 11.42
CA ARG A 382 23.11 -31.44 11.84
C ARG A 382 24.61 -31.60 11.73
N ILE A 383 25.26 -31.97 12.83
CA ILE A 383 26.68 -32.31 12.86
C ILE A 383 26.77 -33.80 12.70
N THR A 384 27.36 -34.28 11.63
CA THR A 384 27.74 -35.69 11.42
C THR A 384 29.16 -35.72 10.93
N GLU A 385 30.04 -36.36 11.72
CA GLU A 385 31.44 -36.70 11.32
C GLU A 385 32.17 -35.51 10.66
N ASP A 386 32.53 -34.47 11.36
CA ASP A 386 33.35 -33.34 10.89
C ASP A 386 32.77 -32.44 9.79
N LYS A 387 31.46 -32.50 9.52
CA LYS A 387 30.82 -31.58 8.56
C LYS A 387 29.50 -31.03 9.07
N VAL A 388 29.36 -29.71 9.02
CA VAL A 388 28.09 -29.03 9.23
C VAL A 388 27.34 -28.95 7.92
N GLN A 389 26.18 -29.62 7.81
CA GLN A 389 25.27 -29.47 6.66
C GLN A 389 24.13 -28.56 7.02
N LEU A 390 23.91 -27.54 6.20
CA LEU A 390 22.77 -26.63 6.26
C LEU A 390 21.56 -27.32 5.65
N ALA A 391 20.51 -27.53 6.43
CA ALA A 391 19.25 -28.05 5.91
C ALA A 391 18.19 -26.94 5.92
N THR A 392 17.58 -26.70 4.78
CA THR A 392 16.62 -25.62 4.54
C THR A 392 15.16 -26.07 4.44
N ASP A 393 14.85 -27.35 4.71
CA ASP A 393 13.50 -27.87 4.56
C ASP A 393 12.96 -28.61 5.80
N MET A 394 11.63 -28.52 5.99
CA MET A 394 10.88 -29.18 7.06
C MET A 394 11.05 -30.71 7.14
N GLN A 395 11.57 -31.37 6.11
CA GLN A 395 11.84 -32.81 6.10
C GLN A 395 12.99 -33.23 7.04
N VAL A 396 13.81 -32.28 7.49
CA VAL A 396 14.96 -32.58 8.34
C VAL A 396 14.59 -32.80 9.80
N LEU A 397 13.47 -32.29 10.25
CA LEU A 397 12.95 -32.54 11.61
C LEU A 397 12.66 -34.04 11.87
N GLN A 398 12.38 -34.81 10.80
CA GLN A 398 12.13 -36.25 10.91
C GLN A 398 13.41 -37.10 11.01
N CYS A 399 14.55 -36.54 10.62
CA CYS A 399 15.84 -37.24 10.64
C CYS A 399 16.70 -37.02 11.88
N CYS A 400 16.27 -36.12 12.79
CA CYS A 400 17.02 -35.80 14.01
C CYS A 400 16.54 -36.54 15.25
N ILE A 401 15.69 -37.55 15.13
CA ILE A 401 15.29 -38.42 16.24
C ILE A 401 16.30 -39.57 16.32
N PRO A 402 17.07 -39.72 17.38
CA PRO A 402 17.94 -40.89 17.56
C PRO A 402 17.08 -42.15 17.61
N SER A 403 17.47 -43.17 16.86
CA SER A 403 16.89 -44.50 16.95
C SER A 403 17.29 -45.18 18.28
N HIS A 404 16.66 -44.78 19.37
CA HIS A 404 16.54 -45.59 20.57
C HIS A 404 15.18 -45.35 21.20
N GLU A 405 14.40 -46.38 21.08
CA GLU A 405 13.21 -46.80 21.80
C GLU A 405 12.62 -45.86 22.85
N SER A 406 11.50 -45.26 22.50
CA SER A 406 10.26 -45.41 23.27
C SER A 406 9.12 -44.68 22.59
N SER A 407 8.00 -45.40 22.45
CA SER A 407 6.73 -45.01 21.91
C SER A 407 6.14 -43.81 22.66
N ALA A 408 6.21 -42.64 22.04
CA ALA A 408 5.33 -41.53 22.38
C ALA A 408 4.91 -40.85 21.09
N ARG A 409 3.68 -41.14 20.66
CA ARG A 409 2.99 -40.40 19.58
C ARG A 409 2.67 -39.02 20.12
N LEU A 410 3.24 -38.01 19.52
CA LEU A 410 2.77 -36.62 19.66
C LEU A 410 1.65 -36.37 18.64
N PRO A 411 0.57 -35.71 19.04
CA PRO A 411 -0.55 -35.43 18.14
C PRO A 411 -0.16 -34.32 17.16
N LEU A 412 -0.47 -34.56 15.89
CA LEU A 412 -0.49 -33.56 14.84
C LEU A 412 -1.57 -32.51 15.17
N PHE A 413 -1.18 -31.28 15.35
CA PHE A 413 -2.10 -30.14 15.25
C PHE A 413 -1.98 -29.54 13.85
N TYR A 414 -3.16 -29.42 13.23
CA TYR A 414 -3.39 -28.71 11.97
C TYR A 414 -3.13 -27.21 12.13
#